data_e67be0979c97a4e90e7c75b653b49b06
#
_entry.id   e67be0979c97a4e90e7c75b653b49b06
#
_cell.length_a   1.000
_cell.length_b   1.000
_cell.length_c   1.000
_cell.angle_alpha   90.00
_cell.angle_beta   90.00
_cell.angle_gamma   90.00
#
_symmetry.space_group_name_H-M   'P 1'
#
loop_
_entity.id
_entity.type
_entity.pdbx_description
1 polymer ?
#
loop_
_entity_poly.entity_id
_entity_poly.type
_entity_poly.pdbx_seq_one_letter_code
_entity_poly.pdbx_strand_id
1 'polypeptide(L)'
;KTVLKKNIVAEKSPYLISQIIKHLEIASRTIKGKSFINNHKRICNIIKDIDVSSLPETIEISLFDTESEKKMHNLLISLEIMNSMLKQEKINSQKIIAEFFNSNHIIENFFKSTMVNVDQIKIRLNRLKLLFDLNKIFASVSDFQMIED
;
A
#
# COMPACT_ATOMS: atom_id res chain seq x y z
N LYS A 1 -15.21 5.09 -9.84
CA LYS A 1 -14.79 4.00 -10.75
C LYS A 1 -14.02 4.53 -11.95
N THR A 2 -14.45 5.65 -12.51
CA THR A 2 -13.73 6.30 -13.62
C THR A 2 -12.34 6.75 -13.20
N VAL A 3 -12.21 7.31 -12.00
CA VAL A 3 -10.93 7.73 -11.43
C VAL A 3 -10.02 6.54 -11.20
N LEU A 4 -10.56 5.42 -10.69
CA LEU A 4 -9.83 4.19 -10.51
C LEU A 4 -9.20 3.71 -11.82
N LYS A 5 -9.97 3.66 -12.89
CA LYS A 5 -9.47 3.31 -14.22
C LYS A 5 -8.36 4.24 -14.67
N LYS A 6 -8.51 5.53 -14.46
CA LYS A 6 -7.53 6.53 -14.85
C LYS A 6 -6.18 6.31 -14.17
N ASN A 7 -6.20 5.94 -12.91
CA ASN A 7 -4.97 5.75 -12.14
C ASN A 7 -4.19 4.50 -12.56
N ILE A 8 -4.86 3.52 -13.17
CA ILE A 8 -4.24 2.24 -13.54
C ILE A 8 -3.81 2.23 -15.01
N VAL A 9 -4.53 2.92 -15.86
CA VAL A 9 -4.39 2.83 -17.33
C VAL A 9 -2.97 3.07 -17.85
N ALA A 10 -2.22 3.95 -17.19
CA ALA A 10 -0.89 4.34 -17.67
C ALA A 10 0.12 3.19 -17.74
N GLU A 11 -0.07 2.12 -16.97
CA GLU A 11 0.95 1.08 -16.80
C GLU A 11 0.49 -0.34 -17.11
N LYS A 12 -0.80 -0.54 -17.41
CA LYS A 12 -1.35 -1.89 -17.53
C LYS A 12 -2.17 -2.08 -18.80
N SER A 13 -2.22 -3.33 -19.30
CA SER A 13 -3.07 -3.66 -20.44
C SER A 13 -4.55 -3.51 -20.07
N PRO A 14 -5.45 -3.24 -21.04
CA PRO A 14 -6.89 -3.15 -20.78
C PRO A 14 -7.47 -4.40 -20.11
N TYR A 15 -6.99 -5.58 -20.50
CA TYR A 15 -7.43 -6.84 -19.91
C TYR A 15 -7.05 -6.91 -18.42
N LEU A 16 -5.81 -6.60 -18.08
CA LEU A 16 -5.32 -6.63 -16.71
C LEU A 16 -6.06 -5.61 -15.84
N ILE A 17 -6.29 -4.42 -16.37
CA ILE A 17 -7.07 -3.38 -15.69
C ILE A 17 -8.46 -3.89 -15.34
N SER A 18 -9.13 -4.53 -16.30
CA SER A 18 -10.46 -5.08 -16.09
C SER A 18 -10.48 -6.15 -14.99
N GLN A 19 -9.49 -7.03 -14.97
CA GLN A 19 -9.35 -8.07 -13.95
C GLN A 19 -9.14 -7.46 -12.56
N ILE A 20 -8.27 -6.47 -12.44
CA ILE A 20 -7.99 -5.80 -11.17
C ILE A 20 -9.26 -5.16 -10.62
N ILE A 21 -9.98 -4.40 -11.44
CA ILE A 21 -11.21 -3.73 -11.03
C ILE A 21 -12.25 -4.74 -10.53
N LYS A 22 -12.43 -5.82 -11.27
CA LYS A 22 -13.38 -6.87 -10.91
C LYS A 22 -13.06 -7.49 -9.56
N HIS A 23 -11.81 -7.86 -9.33
CA HIS A 23 -11.40 -8.48 -8.08
C HIS A 23 -11.53 -7.52 -6.90
N LEU A 24 -11.20 -6.25 -7.09
CA LEU A 24 -11.36 -5.25 -6.04
C LEU A 24 -12.82 -5.01 -5.69
N GLU A 25 -13.70 -4.97 -6.68
CA GLU A 25 -15.13 -4.80 -6.43
C GLU A 25 -15.73 -5.95 -5.63
N ILE A 26 -15.32 -7.17 -5.92
CA ILE A 26 -15.76 -8.36 -5.18
C ILE A 26 -15.19 -8.33 -3.75
N ALA A 27 -13.89 -8.12 -3.62
CA ALA A 27 -13.21 -8.17 -2.34
C ALA A 27 -13.63 -7.04 -1.39
N SER A 28 -13.99 -5.87 -1.93
CA SER A 28 -14.45 -4.74 -1.11
C SER A 28 -15.73 -5.04 -0.34
N ARG A 29 -16.46 -6.08 -0.71
CA ARG A 29 -17.68 -6.51 -0.01
C ARG A 29 -17.39 -7.40 1.19
N THR A 30 -16.17 -7.89 1.35
CA THR A 30 -15.76 -8.73 2.47
C THR A 30 -15.36 -7.89 3.67
N ILE A 31 -15.38 -8.47 4.87
CA ILE A 31 -14.91 -7.82 6.09
C ILE A 31 -13.40 -7.49 5.97
N LYS A 32 -12.61 -8.44 5.47
CA LYS A 32 -11.17 -8.24 5.25
C LYS A 32 -10.92 -7.10 4.26
N GLY A 33 -11.67 -7.06 3.17
CA GLY A 33 -11.54 -6.02 2.17
C GLY A 33 -11.85 -4.65 2.72
N LYS A 34 -12.93 -4.53 3.49
CA LYS A 34 -13.30 -3.26 4.13
C LYS A 34 -12.26 -2.79 5.13
N SER A 35 -11.73 -3.70 5.94
CA SER A 35 -10.68 -3.39 6.90
C SER A 35 -9.42 -2.91 6.20
N PHE A 36 -9.03 -3.56 5.11
CA PHE A 36 -7.87 -3.14 4.32
C PHE A 36 -8.08 -1.75 3.71
N ILE A 37 -9.26 -1.49 3.16
CA ILE A 37 -9.59 -0.18 2.58
C ILE A 37 -9.49 0.92 3.64
N ASN A 38 -9.98 0.66 4.85
CA ASN A 38 -9.89 1.62 5.95
C ASN A 38 -8.44 1.91 6.33
N ASN A 39 -7.59 0.89 6.39
CA ASN A 39 -6.17 1.09 6.68
C ASN A 39 -5.46 1.85 5.57
N HIS A 40 -5.81 1.57 4.32
CA HIS A 40 -5.28 2.30 3.18
C HIS A 40 -5.65 3.78 3.24
N LYS A 41 -6.91 4.08 3.56
CA LYS A 41 -7.35 5.47 3.75
C LYS A 41 -6.57 6.16 4.85
N ARG A 42 -6.29 5.45 5.94
CA ARG A 42 -5.50 5.99 7.04
C ARG A 42 -4.09 6.34 6.57
N ILE A 43 -3.46 5.46 5.79
CA ILE A 43 -2.14 5.73 5.21
C ILE A 43 -2.20 6.98 4.32
N CYS A 44 -3.18 7.06 3.44
CA CYS A 44 -3.35 8.21 2.56
C CYS A 44 -3.52 9.52 3.35
N ASN A 45 -4.30 9.49 4.42
CA ASN A 45 -4.51 10.67 5.26
C ASN A 45 -3.23 11.11 5.96
N ILE A 46 -2.38 10.17 6.36
CA ILE A 46 -1.11 10.50 7.02
C ILE A 46 -0.14 11.15 6.03
N ILE A 47 -0.09 10.66 4.79
CA ILE A 47 0.94 11.09 3.83
C ILE A 47 0.48 12.19 2.87
N LYS A 48 -0.79 12.55 2.85
CA LYS A 48 -1.36 13.48 1.84
C LYS A 48 -0.70 14.87 1.81
N ASP A 49 -0.27 15.37 2.96
CA ASP A 49 0.30 16.70 3.10
C ASP A 49 1.81 16.70 3.25
N ILE A 50 2.45 15.56 3.00
CA ILE A 50 3.89 15.44 3.14
C ILE A 50 4.58 16.08 1.95
N ASP A 51 5.62 16.86 2.26
CA ASP A 51 6.57 17.28 1.23
C ASP A 51 7.46 16.09 0.88
N VAL A 52 7.24 15.53 -0.30
CA VAL A 52 7.96 14.34 -0.78
C VAL A 52 9.47 14.58 -0.82
N SER A 53 9.90 15.81 -1.08
CA SER A 53 11.32 16.14 -1.12
C SER A 53 11.99 16.06 0.25
N SER A 54 11.22 16.06 1.34
CA SER A 54 11.73 15.90 2.70
C SER A 54 11.98 14.45 3.09
N LEU A 55 11.43 13.50 2.34
CA LEU A 55 11.59 12.08 2.64
C LEU A 55 12.98 11.58 2.24
N PRO A 56 13.54 10.60 2.99
CA PRO A 56 14.80 9.99 2.59
C PRO A 56 14.63 9.23 1.27
N GLU A 57 15.72 9.10 0.51
CA GLU A 57 15.70 8.34 -0.74
C GLU A 57 15.43 6.86 -0.50
N THR A 58 16.00 6.33 0.58
CA THR A 58 15.87 4.93 0.95
C THR A 58 15.44 4.80 2.41
N ILE A 59 14.78 3.69 2.72
CA ILE A 59 14.42 3.35 4.10
C ILE A 59 15.67 2.89 4.83
N GLU A 60 15.90 3.44 6.01
CA GLU A 60 17.06 3.13 6.85
C GLU A 60 16.70 2.10 7.91
N ILE A 61 17.16 0.87 7.71
CA ILE A 61 16.84 -0.25 8.61
C ILE A 61 17.39 -0.01 10.03
N SER A 62 18.54 0.66 10.13
CA SER A 62 19.15 0.99 11.42
C SER A 62 18.30 1.89 12.30
N LEU A 63 17.33 2.60 11.74
CA LEU A 63 16.42 3.46 12.46
C LEU A 63 15.15 2.73 12.94
N PHE A 64 15.00 1.46 12.65
CA PHE A 64 13.85 0.70 13.10
C PHE A 64 13.94 0.46 14.61
N ASP A 65 12.87 0.83 15.28
CA ASP A 65 12.74 0.80 16.74
C ASP A 65 11.75 -0.29 17.20
N THR A 66 10.85 -0.68 16.30
CA THR A 66 9.81 -1.66 16.58
C THR A 66 9.90 -2.85 15.61
N GLU A 67 9.42 -3.98 16.09
CA GLU A 67 9.32 -5.19 15.25
C GLU A 67 8.33 -4.97 14.10
N SER A 68 7.32 -4.15 14.33
CA SER A 68 6.32 -3.81 13.30
C SER A 68 6.93 -3.05 12.13
N GLU A 69 7.93 -2.22 12.36
CA GLU A 69 8.63 -1.53 11.27
C GLU A 69 9.36 -2.54 10.37
N LYS A 70 10.00 -3.54 10.98
CA LYS A 70 10.66 -4.61 10.22
C LYS A 70 9.68 -5.41 9.38
N LYS A 71 8.53 -5.76 9.96
CA LYS A 71 7.49 -6.51 9.26
C LYS A 71 6.89 -5.71 8.12
N MET A 72 6.67 -4.40 8.32
CA MET A 72 6.20 -3.51 7.25
C MET A 72 7.22 -3.42 6.12
N HIS A 73 8.49 -3.32 6.44
CA HIS A 73 9.55 -3.27 5.43
C HIS A 73 9.61 -4.56 4.62
N ASN A 74 9.52 -5.71 5.30
CA ASN A 74 9.50 -7.01 4.61
C ASN A 74 8.27 -7.14 3.71
N LEU A 75 7.13 -6.68 4.17
CA LEU A 75 5.91 -6.64 3.36
C LEU A 75 6.09 -5.77 2.12
N LEU A 76 6.68 -4.59 2.29
CA LEU A 76 6.95 -3.68 1.18
C LEU A 76 7.80 -4.35 0.10
N ILE A 77 8.89 -5.00 0.49
CA ILE A 77 9.78 -5.71 -0.45
C ILE A 77 9.00 -6.80 -1.20
N SER A 78 8.23 -7.60 -0.48
CA SER A 78 7.40 -8.65 -1.05
C SER A 78 6.42 -8.11 -2.09
N LEU A 79 5.73 -7.03 -1.76
CA LEU A 79 4.75 -6.42 -2.65
C LEU A 79 5.39 -5.75 -3.86
N GLU A 80 6.59 -5.20 -3.72
CA GLU A 80 7.33 -4.64 -4.85
C GLU A 80 7.67 -5.73 -5.87
N ILE A 81 8.11 -6.90 -5.39
CA ILE A 81 8.38 -8.05 -6.25
C ILE A 81 7.11 -8.51 -6.95
N MET A 82 6.01 -8.67 -6.20
CA MET A 82 4.73 -9.08 -6.79
C MET A 82 4.20 -8.08 -7.80
N ASN A 83 4.34 -6.79 -7.53
CA ASN A 83 3.91 -5.75 -8.46
C ASN A 83 4.70 -5.81 -9.78
N SER A 84 6.00 -6.07 -9.69
CA SER A 84 6.84 -6.28 -10.86
C SER A 84 6.38 -7.51 -11.65
N MET A 85 6.07 -8.61 -10.97
CA MET A 85 5.57 -9.83 -11.60
C MET A 85 4.21 -9.61 -12.27
N LEU A 86 3.35 -8.80 -11.64
CA LEU A 86 2.06 -8.44 -12.22
C LEU A 86 2.23 -7.65 -13.52
N LYS A 87 3.14 -6.68 -13.54
CA LYS A 87 3.44 -5.89 -14.75
C LYS A 87 3.99 -6.75 -15.88
N GLN A 88 4.70 -7.82 -15.55
CA GLN A 88 5.23 -8.78 -16.53
C GLN A 88 4.24 -9.90 -16.85
N GLU A 89 3.03 -9.82 -16.34
CA GLU A 89 1.98 -10.82 -16.54
C GLU A 89 2.37 -12.24 -16.07
N LYS A 90 3.29 -12.33 -15.10
CA LYS A 90 3.72 -13.59 -14.50
C LYS A 90 2.79 -14.08 -13.41
N ILE A 91 2.02 -13.18 -12.80
CA ILE A 91 0.96 -13.50 -11.85
C ILE A 91 -0.30 -12.75 -12.26
N ASN A 92 -1.47 -13.24 -11.83
CA ASN A 92 -2.73 -12.55 -12.07
C ASN A 92 -3.02 -11.52 -10.96
N SER A 93 -3.95 -10.63 -11.24
CA SER A 93 -4.34 -9.58 -10.29
C SER A 93 -4.97 -10.13 -9.01
N GLN A 94 -5.65 -11.27 -9.10
CA GLN A 94 -6.26 -11.90 -7.94
C GLN A 94 -5.23 -12.25 -6.87
N LYS A 95 -4.05 -12.70 -7.30
CA LYS A 95 -2.98 -13.11 -6.38
C LYS A 95 -2.43 -11.92 -5.60
N ILE A 96 -2.15 -10.80 -6.26
CA ILE A 96 -1.65 -9.61 -5.56
C ILE A 96 -2.70 -8.98 -4.66
N ILE A 97 -3.95 -8.96 -5.08
CA ILE A 97 -5.05 -8.43 -4.27
C ILE A 97 -5.26 -9.29 -3.02
N ALA A 98 -5.21 -10.61 -3.17
CA ALA A 98 -5.29 -11.52 -2.03
C ALA A 98 -4.16 -11.25 -1.02
N GLU A 99 -2.96 -10.97 -1.51
CA GLU A 99 -1.84 -10.63 -0.64
C GLU A 99 -2.06 -9.30 0.08
N PHE A 100 -2.60 -8.29 -0.58
CA PHE A 100 -2.95 -7.04 0.06
C PHE A 100 -3.88 -7.27 1.26
N PHE A 101 -4.92 -8.06 1.08
CA PHE A 101 -5.89 -8.31 2.14
C PHE A 101 -5.33 -9.21 3.23
N ASN A 102 -4.53 -10.20 2.88
CA ASN A 102 -3.91 -11.10 3.85
C ASN A 102 -2.85 -10.39 4.71
N SER A 103 -2.23 -9.34 4.18
CA SER A 103 -1.21 -8.57 4.88
C SER A 103 -1.79 -7.45 5.74
N ASN A 104 -3.10 -7.28 5.75
CA ASN A 104 -3.75 -6.19 6.51
C ASN A 104 -3.38 -6.20 8.00
N HIS A 105 -3.23 -7.39 8.60
CA HIS A 105 -2.84 -7.52 10.01
C HIS A 105 -1.46 -6.89 10.29
N ILE A 106 -0.56 -6.91 9.32
CA ILE A 106 0.77 -6.28 9.45
C ILE A 106 0.62 -4.77 9.54
N ILE A 107 -0.24 -4.20 8.71
CA ILE A 107 -0.52 -2.76 8.71
C ILE A 107 -1.20 -2.35 10.01
N GLU A 108 -2.18 -3.12 10.46
CA GLU A 108 -2.85 -2.85 11.75
C GLU A 108 -1.88 -2.89 12.92
N ASN A 109 -1.03 -3.91 12.98
CA ASN A 109 -0.05 -4.04 14.05
C ASN A 109 0.96 -2.90 14.03
N PHE A 110 1.34 -2.43 12.85
CA PHE A 110 2.20 -1.26 12.73
C PHE A 110 1.56 -0.05 13.39
N PHE A 111 0.31 0.25 13.09
CA PHE A 111 -0.38 1.39 13.66
C PHE A 111 -0.63 1.25 15.17
N LYS A 112 -0.78 0.02 15.67
CA LYS A 112 -0.96 -0.23 17.12
C LYS A 112 0.32 -0.05 17.92
N SER A 113 1.46 -0.43 17.37
CA SER A 113 2.73 -0.51 18.10
C SER A 113 3.73 0.57 17.73
N THR A 114 3.46 1.36 16.69
CA THR A 114 4.41 2.34 16.16
C THR A 114 3.73 3.69 15.99
N MET A 115 4.24 4.68 16.71
CA MET A 115 3.78 6.06 16.54
C MET A 115 4.55 6.68 15.38
N VAL A 116 3.85 7.15 14.35
CA VAL A 116 4.50 7.76 13.19
C VAL A 116 5.01 9.15 13.53
N ASN A 117 4.19 9.96 14.19
CA ASN A 117 4.52 11.36 14.48
C ASN A 117 5.32 11.49 15.78
N VAL A 118 6.56 11.01 15.77
CA VAL A 118 7.50 11.15 16.88
C VAL A 118 8.35 12.41 16.71
N ASP A 119 8.93 12.90 17.83
CA ASP A 119 9.74 14.11 17.82
C ASP A 119 11.07 13.96 17.07
N GLN A 120 11.64 12.76 17.09
CA GLN A 120 12.88 12.48 16.39
C GLN A 120 12.64 12.49 14.89
N ILE A 121 13.13 13.53 14.23
CA ILE A 121 12.84 13.80 12.82
C ILE A 121 13.26 12.65 11.90
N LYS A 122 14.43 12.08 12.09
CA LYS A 122 14.92 10.99 11.24
C LYS A 122 14.04 9.74 11.33
N ILE A 123 13.61 9.39 12.54
CA ILE A 123 12.72 8.25 12.76
C ILE A 123 11.34 8.53 12.13
N ARG A 124 10.82 9.73 12.36
CA ARG A 124 9.53 10.12 11.77
C ARG A 124 9.55 10.04 10.24
N LEU A 125 10.56 10.62 9.62
CA LEU A 125 10.68 10.61 8.15
C LEU A 125 10.89 9.20 7.60
N ASN A 126 11.61 8.35 8.32
CA ASN A 126 11.80 6.97 7.92
C ASN A 126 10.47 6.19 7.95
N ARG A 127 9.67 6.40 9.00
CA ARG A 127 8.32 5.80 9.11
C ARG A 127 7.38 6.31 8.03
N LEU A 128 7.43 7.60 7.75
CA LEU A 128 6.64 8.20 6.68
C LEU A 128 7.05 7.63 5.31
N LYS A 129 8.33 7.39 5.11
CA LYS A 129 8.84 6.79 3.87
C LYS A 129 8.30 5.37 3.68
N LEU A 130 8.24 4.56 4.75
CA LEU A 130 7.61 3.23 4.70
C LEU A 130 6.17 3.32 4.19
N LEU A 131 5.39 4.21 4.77
CA LEU A 131 3.98 4.38 4.39
C LEU A 131 3.84 4.93 2.97
N PHE A 132 4.71 5.86 2.60
CA PHE A 132 4.70 6.46 1.27
C PHE A 132 4.99 5.41 0.19
N ASP A 133 6.02 4.61 0.37
CA ASP A 133 6.41 3.58 -0.59
C ASP A 133 5.35 2.47 -0.69
N LEU A 134 4.75 2.10 0.44
CA LEU A 134 3.65 1.13 0.47
C LEU A 134 2.44 1.67 -0.30
N ASN A 135 2.09 2.93 -0.09
CA ASN A 135 0.99 3.57 -0.81
C ASN A 135 1.23 3.63 -2.32
N LYS A 136 2.47 3.83 -2.75
CA LYS A 136 2.79 3.83 -4.18
C LYS A 136 2.45 2.50 -4.84
N ILE A 137 2.70 1.39 -4.16
CA ILE A 137 2.35 0.07 -4.69
C ILE A 137 0.85 -0.10 -4.75
N PHE A 138 0.14 0.25 -3.69
CA PHE A 138 -1.33 0.17 -3.67
C PHE A 138 -1.94 1.03 -4.77
N ALA A 139 -1.45 2.25 -4.95
CA ALA A 139 -1.94 3.15 -5.99
C ALA A 139 -1.64 2.66 -7.40
N SER A 140 -0.54 1.93 -7.61
CA SER A 140 -0.20 1.37 -8.92
C SER A 140 -1.14 0.23 -9.32
N VAL A 141 -1.75 -0.44 -8.35
CA VAL A 141 -2.74 -1.51 -8.60
C VAL A 141 -4.13 -0.91 -8.64
N SER A 142 -4.46 -0.06 -7.69
CA SER A 142 -5.79 0.55 -7.58
C SER A 142 -5.74 1.73 -6.63
N ASP A 143 -6.72 2.61 -6.74
CA ASP A 143 -6.98 3.63 -5.73
C ASP A 143 -8.10 3.14 -4.82
N PHE A 144 -7.73 2.51 -3.72
CA PHE A 144 -8.68 1.91 -2.79
C PHE A 144 -9.64 2.92 -2.16
N GLN A 145 -9.29 4.20 -2.14
CA GLN A 145 -10.18 5.24 -1.62
C GLN A 145 -11.43 5.41 -2.46
N MET A 146 -11.37 5.01 -3.74
CA MET A 146 -12.46 5.17 -4.68
C MET A 146 -13.42 3.98 -4.71
N ILE A 147 -13.15 2.93 -3.92
CA ILE A 147 -13.97 1.70 -3.88
C ILE A 147 -14.95 1.73 -2.71
N GLU A 148 -15.13 2.85 -2.10
CA GLU A 148 -16.06 3.01 -1.00
C GLU A 148 -17.50 3.03 -1.51
N ASP A 149 -18.38 2.49 -0.74
CA ASP A 149 -19.82 2.46 -1.02
C ASP A 149 -20.20 1.50 -2.16
#